data_99b94e5e5e8ccf2fe1cb378d14667030
#
_entry.id   99b94e5e5e8ccf2fe1cb378d14667030
#
_cell.length_a   1.000
_cell.length_b   1.000
_cell.length_c   1.000
_cell.angle_alpha   90.00
_cell.angle_beta   90.00
_cell.angle_gamma   90.00
#
_symmetry.space_group_name_H-M   'P 1'
#
loop_
_entity.id
_entity.type
_entity.pdbx_description
1 polymer ?
#
loop_
_entity_poly.entity_id
_entity_poly.type
_entity_poly.pdbx_seq_one_letter_code
_entity_poly.pdbx_strand_id
1 'polypeptide(L)'
;GAPLEKNEVDLLKEIYPIVREYMRPEGIAAVEEQGTSVVDWDGEKVTPLVKGKECAYVIFEGKVAKCAIEKAWEEKRIPFKKPISCHLYPIRITRYTTFEAVNYNKWDICSPACDLGHELKVPVYRFLKDSLIRKYGEQWYSELEEVAKAWEQGHRP
;
A
#
# COMPACT_ATOMS: atom_id res chain seq x y z
N GLY A 1 5.81 8.74 -5.93
CA GLY A 1 4.54 8.44 -5.26
C GLY A 1 4.27 6.95 -5.11
N ALA A 2 3.15 6.58 -4.52
CA ALA A 2 2.73 5.18 -4.47
C ALA A 2 2.11 4.78 -5.81
N PRO A 3 2.54 3.68 -6.45
CA PRO A 3 1.95 3.19 -7.69
C PRO A 3 0.44 2.94 -7.56
N LEU A 4 -0.30 3.26 -8.61
CA LEU A 4 -1.76 3.14 -8.68
C LEU A 4 -2.17 2.16 -9.78
N GLU A 5 -3.13 1.30 -9.47
CA GLU A 5 -3.83 0.52 -10.48
C GLU A 5 -4.72 1.44 -11.34
N LYS A 6 -5.01 1.02 -12.56
CA LYS A 6 -5.77 1.84 -13.52
C LYS A 6 -7.13 2.30 -12.96
N ASN A 7 -7.84 1.42 -12.29
CA ASN A 7 -9.13 1.72 -11.66
C ASN A 7 -9.00 2.62 -10.42
N GLU A 8 -7.86 2.63 -9.74
CA GLU A 8 -7.63 3.45 -8.56
C GLU A 8 -7.46 4.92 -8.91
N VAL A 9 -7.00 5.23 -10.14
CA VAL A 9 -6.83 6.62 -10.61
C VAL A 9 -8.17 7.36 -10.65
N ASP A 10 -9.21 6.75 -11.20
CA ASP A 10 -10.53 7.37 -11.28
C ASP A 10 -11.22 7.36 -9.92
N LEU A 11 -11.08 6.29 -9.17
CA LEU A 11 -11.60 6.19 -7.81
C LEU A 11 -11.04 7.28 -6.88
N LEU A 12 -9.75 7.61 -6.99
CA LEU A 12 -9.16 8.71 -6.20
C LEU A 12 -9.79 10.06 -6.52
N LYS A 13 -10.20 10.30 -7.77
CA LYS A 13 -10.93 11.54 -8.14
C LYS A 13 -12.31 11.58 -7.48
N GLU A 14 -13.02 10.45 -7.51
CA GLU A 14 -14.37 10.34 -6.95
C GLU A 14 -14.39 10.56 -5.43
N ILE A 15 -13.45 9.94 -4.72
CA ILE A 15 -13.39 10.00 -3.25
C ILE A 15 -12.69 11.27 -2.72
N TYR A 16 -11.93 11.99 -3.55
CA TYR A 16 -11.13 13.15 -3.12
C TYR A 16 -11.92 14.20 -2.32
N PRO A 17 -13.15 14.59 -2.69
CA PRO A 17 -13.92 15.58 -1.92
C PRO A 17 -14.12 15.16 -0.45
N ILE A 18 -14.25 13.88 -0.18
CA ILE A 18 -14.40 13.34 1.18
C ILE A 18 -13.03 13.22 1.86
N VAL A 19 -12.04 12.65 1.16
CA VAL A 19 -10.69 12.44 1.69
C VAL A 19 -10.02 13.77 2.04
N ARG A 20 -10.30 14.82 1.28
CA ARG A 20 -9.78 16.18 1.51
C ARG A 20 -10.05 16.70 2.93
N GLU A 21 -11.17 16.31 3.53
CA GLU A 21 -11.54 16.71 4.90
C GLU A 21 -10.55 16.19 5.96
N TYR A 22 -9.84 15.12 5.65
CA TYR A 22 -8.85 14.47 6.52
C TYR A 22 -7.40 14.89 6.23
N MET A 23 -7.17 15.54 5.08
CA MET A 23 -5.81 15.83 4.62
C MET A 23 -5.23 17.06 5.30
N ARG A 24 -3.90 17.10 5.35
CA ARG A 24 -3.15 18.29 5.77
C ARG A 24 -3.23 19.38 4.69
N PRO A 25 -3.14 20.67 5.06
CA PRO A 25 -3.15 21.76 4.08
C PRO A 25 -2.12 21.61 2.95
N GLU A 26 -0.89 21.14 3.29
CA GLU A 26 0.17 20.92 2.31
C GLU A 26 -0.16 19.79 1.33
N GLY A 27 -0.83 18.74 1.82
CA GLY A 27 -1.29 17.64 0.98
C GLY A 27 -2.42 18.08 0.05
N ILE A 28 -3.37 18.89 0.54
CA ILE A 28 -4.43 19.48 -0.26
C ILE A 28 -3.83 20.34 -1.38
N ALA A 29 -2.93 21.25 -1.04
CA ALA A 29 -2.27 22.12 -2.01
C ALA A 29 -1.53 21.30 -3.08
N ALA A 30 -0.84 20.23 -2.70
CA ALA A 30 -0.16 19.36 -3.64
C ALA A 30 -1.12 18.64 -4.59
N VAL A 31 -2.28 18.20 -4.11
CA VAL A 31 -3.31 17.57 -4.98
C VAL A 31 -3.99 18.60 -5.88
N GLU A 32 -4.28 19.80 -5.39
CA GLU A 32 -4.88 20.87 -6.19
C GLU A 32 -3.95 21.36 -7.30
N GLU A 33 -2.64 21.35 -7.07
CA GLU A 33 -1.62 21.71 -8.06
C GLU A 33 -1.35 20.59 -9.08
N GLN A 34 -1.22 19.33 -8.61
CA GLN A 34 -0.71 18.22 -9.41
C GLN A 34 -1.82 17.27 -9.91
N GLY A 35 -3.01 17.33 -9.29
CA GLY A 35 -4.09 16.34 -9.47
C GLY A 35 -4.07 15.26 -8.41
N THR A 36 -5.11 14.41 -8.39
CA THR A 36 -5.23 13.27 -7.44
C THR A 36 -4.24 12.14 -7.73
N SER A 37 -3.66 12.13 -8.92
CA SER A 37 -2.59 11.24 -9.36
C SER A 37 -1.69 11.95 -10.37
N VAL A 38 -0.44 11.56 -10.46
CA VAL A 38 0.55 12.08 -11.42
C VAL A 38 1.14 10.93 -12.25
N VAL A 39 1.82 11.27 -13.34
CA VAL A 39 2.65 10.30 -14.09
C VAL A 39 4.08 10.42 -13.57
N ASP A 40 4.67 9.31 -13.16
CA ASP A 40 6.06 9.25 -12.74
C ASP A 40 7.01 9.20 -13.97
N TRP A 41 8.30 9.27 -13.72
CA TRP A 41 9.34 9.28 -14.76
C TRP A 41 9.36 8.03 -15.64
N ASP A 42 8.87 6.89 -15.14
CA ASP A 42 8.72 5.61 -15.85
C ASP A 42 7.38 5.47 -16.59
N GLY A 43 6.52 6.50 -16.55
CA GLY A 43 5.21 6.53 -17.20
C GLY A 43 4.08 5.93 -16.36
N GLU A 44 4.35 5.45 -15.15
CA GLU A 44 3.33 4.88 -14.27
C GLU A 44 2.50 5.97 -13.56
N LYS A 45 1.25 5.64 -13.24
CA LYS A 45 0.40 6.49 -12.39
C LYS A 45 0.74 6.26 -10.93
N VAL A 46 1.02 7.37 -10.22
CA VAL A 46 1.37 7.35 -8.80
C VAL A 46 0.63 8.45 -8.04
N THR A 47 0.59 8.36 -6.71
CA THR A 47 0.07 9.44 -5.87
C THR A 47 1.00 10.66 -5.92
N PRO A 48 0.47 11.90 -5.85
CA PRO A 48 1.29 13.12 -5.80
C PRO A 48 2.09 13.21 -4.51
N LEU A 49 3.18 13.96 -4.56
CA LEU A 49 4.07 14.21 -3.42
C LEU A 49 4.04 15.68 -3.00
N VAL A 50 4.15 15.92 -1.71
CA VAL A 50 4.37 17.26 -1.16
C VAL A 50 5.84 17.64 -1.39
N LYS A 51 6.09 18.58 -2.32
CA LYS A 51 7.44 19.06 -2.66
C LYS A 51 8.45 17.94 -2.89
N GLY A 52 8.03 16.85 -3.53
CA GLY A 52 8.89 15.71 -3.85
C GLY A 52 9.28 14.82 -2.65
N LYS A 53 8.65 14.99 -1.49
CA LYS A 53 8.94 14.25 -0.26
C LYS A 53 7.88 13.20 0.04
N GLU A 54 7.05 13.44 1.04
CA GLU A 54 6.01 12.51 1.45
C GLU A 54 4.78 12.55 0.55
N CYS A 55 4.02 11.45 0.55
CA CYS A 55 2.76 11.35 -0.18
C CYS A 55 1.78 12.46 0.26
N ALA A 56 1.06 13.08 -0.70
CA ALA A 56 0.08 14.13 -0.42
C ALA A 56 -1.06 13.68 0.50
N TYR A 57 -1.39 12.39 0.49
CA TYR A 57 -2.42 11.80 1.35
C TYR A 57 -1.92 11.39 2.74
N VAL A 58 -0.66 11.68 3.11
CA VAL A 58 -0.15 11.38 4.45
C VAL A 58 -0.69 12.38 5.46
N ILE A 59 -1.06 11.86 6.65
CA ILE A 59 -1.38 12.62 7.85
C ILE A 59 -0.47 12.15 8.99
N PHE A 60 -0.28 12.99 10.00
CA PHE A 60 0.56 12.65 11.15
C PHE A 60 -0.27 12.71 12.43
N GLU A 61 -0.25 11.62 13.18
CA GLU A 61 -0.73 11.55 14.57
C GLU A 61 0.50 11.47 15.48
N GLY A 62 0.92 12.60 16.01
CA GLY A 62 2.20 12.72 16.69
C GLY A 62 3.37 12.42 15.75
N LYS A 63 4.12 11.35 16.02
CA LYS A 63 5.24 10.89 15.18
C LYS A 63 4.86 9.77 14.19
N VAL A 64 3.60 9.36 14.19
CA VAL A 64 3.13 8.26 13.34
C VAL A 64 2.54 8.80 12.05
N ALA A 65 3.08 8.35 10.92
CA ALA A 65 2.53 8.64 9.60
C ALA A 65 1.35 7.69 9.30
N LYS A 66 0.19 8.25 8.93
CA LYS A 66 -1.03 7.53 8.54
C LYS A 66 -1.51 8.00 7.18
N CYS A 67 -2.54 7.38 6.65
CA CYS A 67 -3.12 7.71 5.36
C CYS A 67 -4.51 8.36 5.55
N ALA A 68 -4.75 9.54 4.97
CA ALA A 68 -6.04 10.22 4.99
C ALA A 68 -7.14 9.38 4.31
N ILE A 69 -6.80 8.65 3.24
CA ILE A 69 -7.73 7.74 2.57
C ILE A 69 -8.15 6.61 3.52
N GLU A 70 -7.19 5.97 4.19
CA GLU A 70 -7.47 4.90 5.15
C GLU A 70 -8.29 5.41 6.34
N LYS A 71 -8.01 6.62 6.84
CA LYS A 71 -8.78 7.28 7.88
C LYS A 71 -10.24 7.47 7.51
N ALA A 72 -10.51 7.98 6.30
CA ALA A 72 -11.88 8.13 5.80
C ALA A 72 -12.59 6.77 5.62
N TRP A 73 -11.86 5.73 5.24
CA TRP A 73 -12.39 4.37 5.17
C TRP A 73 -12.70 3.77 6.55
N GLU A 74 -11.83 3.94 7.53
CA GLU A 74 -12.06 3.49 8.92
C GLU A 74 -13.33 4.11 9.50
N GLU A 75 -13.61 5.37 9.16
CA GLU A 75 -14.83 6.09 9.54
C GLU A 75 -16.03 5.77 8.63
N LYS A 76 -15.88 4.80 7.71
CA LYS A 76 -16.93 4.34 6.78
C LYS A 76 -17.50 5.45 5.87
N ARG A 77 -16.72 6.50 5.61
CA ARG A 77 -17.08 7.61 4.73
C ARG A 77 -16.88 7.26 3.25
N ILE A 78 -15.99 6.29 2.96
CA ILE A 78 -15.67 5.80 1.62
C ILE A 78 -15.52 4.27 1.64
N PRO A 79 -15.80 3.56 0.52
CA PRO A 79 -15.65 2.11 0.44
C PRO A 79 -14.20 1.65 0.17
N PHE A 80 -13.30 2.56 -0.17
CA PHE A 80 -11.94 2.29 -0.61
C PHE A 80 -10.93 2.50 0.52
N LYS A 81 -10.25 1.43 0.93
CA LYS A 81 -9.32 1.47 2.07
C LYS A 81 -8.08 2.32 1.76
N LYS A 82 -7.35 2.01 0.71
CA LYS A 82 -6.15 2.70 0.20
C LYS A 82 -5.65 2.05 -1.10
N PRO A 83 -4.74 2.66 -1.86
CA PRO A 83 -4.11 2.02 -3.02
C PRO A 83 -3.52 0.65 -2.65
N ILE A 84 -3.64 -0.30 -3.58
CA ILE A 84 -3.20 -1.69 -3.32
C ILE A 84 -1.69 -1.75 -3.07
N SER A 85 -0.90 -0.92 -3.73
CA SER A 85 0.55 -0.83 -3.50
C SER A 85 0.90 -0.42 -2.07
N CYS A 86 0.11 0.52 -1.48
CA CYS A 86 0.26 0.91 -0.08
C CYS A 86 -0.21 -0.19 0.89
N HIS A 87 -1.28 -0.93 0.51
CA HIS A 87 -1.83 -2.00 1.35
C HIS A 87 -0.92 -3.23 1.38
N LEU A 88 -0.18 -3.48 0.30
CA LEU A 88 0.79 -4.57 0.19
C LEU A 88 2.15 -4.26 0.81
N TYR A 89 2.46 -2.97 1.10
CA TYR A 89 3.77 -2.63 1.63
C TYR A 89 4.07 -3.39 2.95
N PRO A 90 5.25 -4.01 3.11
CA PRO A 90 6.51 -3.84 2.38
C PRO A 90 6.68 -4.71 1.11
N ILE A 91 5.65 -5.38 0.66
CA ILE A 91 5.71 -6.11 -0.62
C ILE A 91 5.55 -5.13 -1.79
N ARG A 92 6.45 -5.26 -2.77
CA ARG A 92 6.40 -4.54 -4.04
C ARG A 92 6.21 -5.51 -5.19
N ILE A 93 5.26 -5.22 -6.07
CA ILE A 93 4.99 -6.03 -7.24
C ILE A 93 5.70 -5.42 -8.44
N THR A 94 6.51 -6.22 -9.13
CA THR A 94 7.10 -5.86 -10.42
C THR A 94 6.46 -6.72 -11.49
N ARG A 95 5.85 -6.08 -12.49
CA ARG A 95 5.21 -6.78 -13.60
C ARG A 95 6.21 -7.03 -14.72
N TYR A 96 6.28 -8.28 -15.14
CA TYR A 96 7.00 -8.72 -16.32
C TYR A 96 6.00 -9.24 -17.36
N THR A 97 6.46 -9.51 -18.56
CA THR A 97 5.58 -9.94 -19.67
C THR A 97 4.82 -11.24 -19.37
N THR A 98 5.42 -12.16 -18.60
CA THR A 98 4.89 -13.51 -18.35
C THR A 98 4.57 -13.80 -16.89
N PHE A 99 4.99 -12.94 -15.96
CA PHE A 99 4.78 -13.15 -14.53
C PHE A 99 4.82 -11.81 -13.75
N GLU A 100 4.34 -11.84 -12.53
CA GLU A 100 4.56 -10.78 -11.53
C GLU A 100 5.56 -11.27 -10.47
N ALA A 101 6.61 -10.49 -10.21
CA ALA A 101 7.53 -10.75 -9.11
C ALA A 101 7.03 -10.06 -7.83
N VAL A 102 6.93 -10.85 -6.77
CA VAL A 102 6.52 -10.41 -5.44
C VAL A 102 7.78 -10.19 -4.61
N ASN A 103 8.19 -8.94 -4.47
CA ASN A 103 9.48 -8.58 -3.87
C ASN A 103 9.30 -7.96 -2.48
N TYR A 104 10.17 -8.32 -1.54
CA TYR A 104 10.23 -7.67 -0.23
C TYR A 104 11.13 -6.43 -0.31
N ASN A 105 10.57 -5.27 0.03
CA ASN A 105 11.32 -4.01 0.07
C ASN A 105 11.92 -3.80 1.46
N LYS A 106 13.24 -3.91 1.57
CA LYS A 106 13.96 -3.57 2.81
C LYS A 106 14.12 -2.07 2.90
N TRP A 107 13.66 -1.51 4.01
CA TRP A 107 13.83 -0.11 4.34
C TRP A 107 14.11 0.02 5.83
N ASP A 108 15.19 0.69 6.20
CA ASP A 108 15.68 0.76 7.59
C ASP A 108 14.65 1.34 8.56
N ILE A 109 13.80 2.25 8.09
CA ILE A 109 12.70 2.80 8.90
C ILE A 109 11.69 1.73 9.36
N CYS A 110 11.63 0.58 8.69
CA CYS A 110 10.77 -0.55 9.05
C CYS A 110 11.43 -1.55 10.01
N SER A 111 12.69 -1.33 10.41
CA SER A 111 13.42 -2.23 11.32
C SER A 111 12.64 -2.58 12.60
N PRO A 112 12.03 -1.61 13.31
CA PRO A 112 11.26 -1.94 14.52
C PRO A 112 10.06 -2.86 14.27
N ALA A 113 9.44 -2.76 13.08
CA ALA A 113 8.34 -3.65 12.70
C ALA A 113 8.83 -5.07 12.39
N CYS A 114 10.04 -5.19 11.80
CA CYS A 114 10.67 -6.50 11.57
C CYS A 114 11.03 -7.18 12.90
N ASP A 115 11.59 -6.43 13.84
CA ASP A 115 11.95 -6.93 15.18
C ASP A 115 10.71 -7.44 15.91
N LEU A 116 9.64 -6.66 15.91
CA LEU A 116 8.35 -7.06 16.50
C LEU A 116 7.76 -8.29 15.81
N GLY A 117 7.79 -8.32 14.48
CA GLY A 117 7.32 -9.48 13.70
C GLY A 117 8.09 -10.76 14.02
N HIS A 118 9.40 -10.64 14.25
CA HIS A 118 10.24 -11.77 14.69
C HIS A 118 9.87 -12.24 16.11
N GLU A 119 9.71 -11.30 17.05
CA GLU A 119 9.29 -11.59 18.43
C GLU A 119 7.94 -12.30 18.48
N LEU A 120 6.96 -11.78 17.73
CA LEU A 120 5.60 -12.32 17.65
C LEU A 120 5.50 -13.57 16.76
N LYS A 121 6.57 -13.96 16.06
CA LYS A 121 6.57 -15.06 15.07
C LYS A 121 5.51 -14.88 13.99
N VAL A 122 5.32 -13.64 13.53
CA VAL A 122 4.39 -13.29 12.46
C VAL A 122 5.16 -13.01 11.17
N PRO A 123 5.23 -13.97 10.23
CA PRO A 123 5.86 -13.74 8.94
C PRO A 123 5.06 -12.73 8.11
N VAL A 124 5.76 -12.04 7.19
CA VAL A 124 5.19 -10.93 6.40
C VAL A 124 3.93 -11.34 5.62
N TYR A 125 3.87 -12.56 5.11
CA TYR A 125 2.70 -13.01 4.35
C TYR A 125 1.44 -13.16 5.22
N ARG A 126 1.58 -13.48 6.51
CA ARG A 126 0.46 -13.50 7.48
C ARG A 126 0.04 -12.09 7.87
N PHE A 127 1.01 -11.21 8.09
CA PHE A 127 0.74 -9.78 8.34
C PHE A 127 -0.03 -9.13 7.19
N LEU A 128 0.28 -9.51 5.95
CA LEU A 128 -0.34 -8.97 4.74
C LEU A 128 -1.51 -9.80 4.19
N LYS A 129 -2.08 -10.72 4.98
CA LYS A 129 -3.16 -11.61 4.53
C LYS A 129 -4.24 -10.88 3.76
N ASP A 130 -4.84 -9.85 4.34
CA ASP A 130 -5.96 -9.12 3.75
C ASP A 130 -5.58 -8.43 2.44
N SER A 131 -4.38 -7.87 2.35
CA SER A 131 -3.91 -7.22 1.13
C SER A 131 -3.57 -8.21 0.02
N LEU A 132 -3.01 -9.36 0.37
CA LEU A 132 -2.70 -10.44 -0.57
C LEU A 132 -4.00 -11.07 -1.10
N ILE A 133 -4.99 -11.34 -0.24
CA ILE A 133 -6.31 -11.81 -0.66
C ILE A 133 -6.98 -10.77 -1.57
N ARG A 134 -6.93 -9.49 -1.21
CA ARG A 134 -7.49 -8.41 -2.03
C ARG A 134 -6.86 -8.36 -3.42
N LYS A 135 -5.55 -8.63 -3.53
CA LYS A 135 -4.81 -8.57 -4.80
C LYS A 135 -4.98 -9.82 -5.65
N TYR A 136 -4.88 -11.00 -5.03
CA TYR A 136 -4.75 -12.27 -5.74
C TYR A 136 -5.91 -13.25 -5.51
N GLY A 137 -6.76 -12.99 -4.54
CA GLY A 137 -7.89 -13.86 -4.16
C GLY A 137 -7.54 -14.87 -3.06
N GLU A 138 -8.59 -15.43 -2.47
CA GLU A 138 -8.47 -16.38 -1.34
C GLU A 138 -7.80 -17.70 -1.74
N GLN A 139 -8.07 -18.20 -2.95
CA GLN A 139 -7.46 -19.44 -3.42
C GLN A 139 -5.94 -19.31 -3.50
N TRP A 140 -5.44 -18.24 -4.12
CA TRP A 140 -4.00 -17.97 -4.22
C TRP A 140 -3.35 -17.86 -2.83
N TYR A 141 -4.03 -17.21 -1.89
CA TYR A 141 -3.52 -17.08 -0.53
C TYR A 141 -3.47 -18.42 0.20
N SER A 142 -4.46 -19.30 -0.01
CA SER A 142 -4.47 -20.66 0.54
C SER A 142 -3.30 -21.50 0.01
N GLU A 143 -3.02 -21.42 -1.29
CA GLU A 143 -1.86 -22.07 -1.90
C GLU A 143 -0.52 -21.54 -1.31
N LEU A 144 -0.42 -20.22 -1.09
CA LEU A 144 0.73 -19.63 -0.40
C LEU A 144 0.91 -20.17 1.03
N GLU A 145 -0.16 -20.36 1.78
CA GLU A 145 -0.11 -20.94 3.13
C GLU A 145 0.38 -22.39 3.11
N GLU A 146 -0.01 -23.18 2.11
CA GLU A 146 0.45 -24.55 1.93
C GLU A 146 1.94 -24.62 1.61
N VAL A 147 2.41 -23.78 0.68
CA VAL A 147 3.83 -23.66 0.34
C VAL A 147 4.65 -23.21 1.55
N ALA A 148 4.16 -22.25 2.33
CA ALA A 148 4.84 -21.77 3.52
C ALA A 148 4.96 -22.88 4.58
N LYS A 149 3.93 -23.69 4.80
CA LYS A 149 3.96 -24.84 5.71
C LYS A 149 4.98 -25.91 5.25
N ALA A 150 4.99 -26.23 3.97
CA ALA A 150 5.97 -27.16 3.39
C ALA A 150 7.41 -26.66 3.57
N TRP A 151 7.62 -25.36 3.37
CA TRP A 151 8.93 -24.74 3.59
C TRP A 151 9.39 -24.82 5.05
N GLU A 152 8.51 -24.51 6.01
CA GLU A 152 8.78 -24.60 7.45
C GLU A 152 9.12 -26.05 7.88
N GLN A 153 8.56 -27.05 7.21
CA GLN A 153 8.82 -28.48 7.45
C GLN A 153 10.08 -29.01 6.74
N GLY A 154 10.80 -28.14 6.02
CA GLY A 154 12.01 -28.52 5.28
C GLY A 154 11.75 -29.17 3.92
N HIS A 155 10.52 -29.21 3.47
CA HIS A 155 10.15 -29.66 2.12
C HIS A 155 10.27 -28.46 1.16
N ARG A 156 11.45 -28.23 0.62
CA ARG A 156 11.63 -27.23 -0.43
C ARG A 156 11.08 -27.77 -1.75
N PRO A 157 10.31 -26.95 -2.51
CA PRO A 157 9.87 -27.31 -3.85
C PRO A 157 11.05 -27.48 -4.82
#